data_d92b5d92c257d2b7921b4af1eb33c304
#
_entry.id   d92b5d92c257d2b7921b4af1eb33c304
#
_cell.length_a   1.000
_cell.length_b   1.000
_cell.length_c   1.000
_cell.angle_alpha   90.00
_cell.angle_beta   90.00
_cell.angle_gamma   90.00
#
_symmetry.space_group_name_H-M   'P 1'
#
loop_
_entity.id
_entity.type
_entity.pdbx_description
1 polymer ?
#
loop_
_entity_poly.entity_id
_entity_poly.type
_entity_poly.pdbx_seq_one_letter_code
_entity_poly.pdbx_strand_id
1 'polypeptide(L)'
;MVPSPAMVTTVAVSICSLTAAVIDLRTRRVPNGLTGAAAAIGVAMALTRTGRVGIVGAVLGAVVGLTLMLPGYLWGATGGGDVKLLAAVGTFLGPDRVLIAFFGMAIGGGLLALATAVVRRRFFNQTFAYAPAIAIGALFAVFK
;
A
#
# COMPACT_ATOMS: atom_id res chain seq x y z
N MET A 1 -1.66 -28.03 -10.92
CA MET A 1 -1.70 -26.72 -11.58
C MET A 1 -0.90 -25.75 -10.72
N VAL A 2 0.25 -25.30 -11.18
CA VAL A 2 1.09 -24.37 -10.42
C VAL A 2 0.54 -22.96 -10.65
N PRO A 3 0.21 -22.18 -9.59
CA PRO A 3 -0.30 -20.82 -9.77
C PRO A 3 0.76 -19.95 -10.44
N SER A 4 0.33 -19.06 -11.33
CA SER A 4 1.26 -18.13 -11.98
C SER A 4 1.85 -17.14 -10.97
N PRO A 5 3.09 -16.66 -11.18
CA PRO A 5 3.69 -15.65 -10.29
C PRO A 5 2.83 -14.40 -10.13
N ALA A 6 2.10 -14.02 -11.18
CA ALA A 6 1.15 -12.92 -11.13
C ALA A 6 -0.01 -13.21 -10.16
N MET A 7 -0.56 -14.41 -10.20
CA MET A 7 -1.65 -14.83 -9.31
C MET A 7 -1.21 -14.87 -7.84
N VAL A 8 -0.02 -15.40 -7.56
CA VAL A 8 0.55 -15.43 -6.22
C VAL A 8 0.74 -14.01 -5.67
N THR A 9 1.32 -13.11 -6.48
CA THR A 9 1.49 -11.71 -6.11
C THR A 9 0.14 -11.03 -5.84
N THR A 10 -0.86 -11.26 -6.70
CA THR A 10 -2.21 -10.70 -6.55
C THR A 10 -2.82 -11.10 -5.22
N VAL A 11 -2.79 -12.38 -4.89
CA VAL A 11 -3.35 -12.92 -3.64
C VAL A 11 -2.60 -12.34 -2.43
N ALA A 12 -1.27 -12.33 -2.46
CA ALA A 12 -0.46 -11.81 -1.36
C ALA A 12 -0.72 -10.32 -1.10
N VAL A 13 -0.71 -9.48 -2.15
CA VAL A 13 -1.00 -8.04 -2.05
C VAL A 13 -2.41 -7.80 -1.55
N SER A 14 -3.40 -8.56 -2.07
CA SER A 14 -4.80 -8.41 -1.64
C SER A 14 -4.96 -8.72 -0.15
N ILE A 15 -4.40 -9.83 0.32
CA ILE A 15 -4.48 -10.20 1.74
C ILE A 15 -3.80 -9.16 2.62
N CYS A 16 -2.57 -8.77 2.31
CA CYS A 16 -1.82 -7.81 3.10
C CYS A 16 -2.52 -6.43 3.13
N SER A 17 -2.97 -5.94 1.98
CA SER A 17 -3.60 -4.63 1.87
C SER A 17 -4.98 -4.58 2.54
N LEU A 18 -5.80 -5.60 2.37
CA LEU A 18 -7.12 -5.69 3.02
C LEU A 18 -6.98 -5.83 4.54
N THR A 19 -6.02 -6.64 5.01
CA THR A 19 -5.74 -6.76 6.45
C THR A 19 -5.31 -5.43 7.04
N ALA A 20 -4.41 -4.72 6.35
CA ALA A 20 -3.98 -3.39 6.77
C ALA A 20 -5.14 -2.40 6.82
N ALA A 21 -6.01 -2.40 5.79
CA ALA A 21 -7.18 -1.54 5.72
C ALA A 21 -8.17 -1.81 6.87
N VAL A 22 -8.46 -3.08 7.17
CA VAL A 22 -9.37 -3.46 8.27
C VAL A 22 -8.80 -3.04 9.62
N ILE A 23 -7.51 -3.25 9.86
CA ILE A 23 -6.86 -2.86 11.10
C ILE A 23 -6.87 -1.33 11.24
N ASP A 24 -6.53 -0.60 10.18
CA ASP A 24 -6.49 0.86 10.19
C ASP A 24 -7.87 1.47 10.44
N LEU A 25 -8.93 0.92 9.84
CA LEU A 25 -10.31 1.34 10.10
C LEU A 25 -10.73 1.14 11.56
N ARG A 26 -10.19 0.10 12.24
CA ARG A 26 -10.52 -0.21 13.63
C ARG A 26 -9.66 0.55 14.63
N THR A 27 -8.37 0.67 14.36
CA THR A 27 -7.38 1.18 15.32
C THR A 27 -6.80 2.54 14.94
N ARG A 28 -7.06 3.00 13.71
CA ARG A 28 -6.45 4.20 13.09
C ARG A 28 -4.92 4.18 13.14
N ARG A 29 -4.33 3.00 13.15
CA ARG A 29 -2.88 2.78 13.14
C ARG A 29 -2.57 1.50 12.38
N VAL A 30 -1.61 1.56 11.48
CA VAL A 30 -1.06 0.37 10.83
C VAL A 30 0.09 -0.16 11.68
N PRO A 31 -0.03 -1.38 12.24
CA PRO A 31 1.02 -1.95 13.11
C PRO A 31 2.31 -2.16 12.33
N ASN A 32 3.45 -1.80 12.94
CA ASN A 32 4.77 -2.04 12.35
C ASN A 32 5.04 -3.53 12.05
N GLY A 33 4.48 -4.43 12.88
CA GLY A 33 4.59 -5.86 12.65
C GLY A 33 3.93 -6.31 11.34
N LEU A 34 2.78 -5.75 11.00
CA LEU A 34 2.08 -6.07 9.75
C LEU A 34 2.88 -5.58 8.53
N THR A 35 3.33 -4.33 8.55
CA THR A 35 4.11 -3.77 7.43
C THR A 35 5.45 -4.46 7.28
N GLY A 36 6.10 -4.81 8.39
CA GLY A 36 7.35 -5.59 8.40
C GLY A 36 7.15 -7.01 7.85
N ALA A 37 6.10 -7.71 8.28
CA ALA A 37 5.75 -9.02 7.77
C ALA A 37 5.42 -8.98 6.26
N ALA A 38 4.63 -7.99 5.81
CA ALA A 38 4.32 -7.82 4.41
C ALA A 38 5.60 -7.59 3.58
N ALA A 39 6.49 -6.69 4.02
CA ALA A 39 7.76 -6.45 3.34
C ALA A 39 8.64 -7.72 3.28
N ALA A 40 8.73 -8.46 4.39
CA ALA A 40 9.49 -9.72 4.44
C ALA A 40 8.93 -10.77 3.47
N ILE A 41 7.61 -10.92 3.39
CA ILE A 41 6.94 -11.81 2.42
C ILE A 41 7.26 -11.37 0.98
N GLY A 42 7.15 -10.07 0.67
CA GLY A 42 7.46 -9.54 -0.65
C GLY A 42 8.92 -9.82 -1.07
N VAL A 43 9.87 -9.60 -0.16
CA VAL A 43 11.28 -9.90 -0.39
C VAL A 43 11.52 -11.42 -0.53
N ALA A 44 10.90 -12.25 0.30
CA ALA A 44 11.00 -13.70 0.21
C ALA A 44 10.47 -14.23 -1.14
N MET A 45 9.33 -13.69 -1.61
CA MET A 45 8.77 -14.01 -2.92
C MET A 45 9.69 -13.59 -4.06
N ALA A 46 10.37 -12.46 -3.91
CA ALA A 46 11.34 -11.98 -4.90
C ALA A 46 12.61 -12.86 -4.94
N LEU A 47 13.10 -13.33 -3.79
CA LEU A 47 14.24 -14.25 -3.68
C LEU A 47 13.92 -15.62 -4.28
N THR A 48 12.75 -16.17 -3.97
CA THR A 48 12.31 -17.49 -4.46
C THR A 48 11.78 -17.45 -5.89
N ARG A 49 11.70 -16.28 -6.51
CA ARG A 49 11.12 -16.06 -7.85
C ARG A 49 9.68 -16.56 -7.98
N THR A 50 8.97 -16.67 -6.86
CA THR A 50 7.54 -17.02 -6.84
C THR A 50 6.64 -15.81 -7.08
N GLY A 51 7.20 -14.61 -6.90
CA GLY A 51 6.53 -13.34 -7.16
C GLY A 51 6.76 -12.83 -8.58
N ARG A 52 6.12 -11.70 -8.87
CA ARG A 52 6.13 -11.02 -10.17
C ARG A 52 7.46 -10.31 -10.46
N VAL A 53 8.16 -9.89 -9.41
CA VAL A 53 9.40 -9.11 -9.49
C VAL A 53 10.55 -9.86 -8.82
N GLY A 54 11.76 -9.69 -9.35
CA GLY A 54 12.97 -10.18 -8.70
C GLY A 54 13.41 -9.24 -7.57
N ILE A 55 14.50 -9.62 -6.88
CA ILE A 55 14.98 -8.89 -5.69
C ILE A 55 15.30 -7.42 -5.97
N VAL A 56 15.87 -7.09 -7.12
CA VAL A 56 16.16 -5.70 -7.50
C VAL A 56 14.87 -4.92 -7.67
N GLY A 57 13.85 -5.49 -8.33
CA GLY A 57 12.55 -4.86 -8.48
C GLY A 57 11.82 -4.68 -7.15
N ALA A 58 11.95 -5.64 -6.22
CA ALA A 58 11.36 -5.54 -4.89
C ALA A 58 11.99 -4.40 -4.07
N VAL A 59 13.32 -4.30 -4.08
CA VAL A 59 14.04 -3.23 -3.38
C VAL A 59 13.73 -1.87 -3.99
N LEU A 60 13.77 -1.74 -5.32
CA LEU A 60 13.42 -0.50 -6.01
C LEU A 60 11.97 -0.10 -5.77
N GLY A 61 11.04 -1.05 -5.80
CA GLY A 61 9.64 -0.81 -5.49
C GLY A 61 9.42 -0.30 -4.07
N ALA A 62 10.13 -0.87 -3.08
CA ALA A 62 10.10 -0.39 -1.70
C ALA A 62 10.64 1.04 -1.58
N VAL A 63 11.77 1.32 -2.20
CA VAL A 63 12.40 2.66 -2.18
C VAL A 63 11.47 3.69 -2.84
N VAL A 64 10.91 3.37 -4.00
CA VAL A 64 9.97 4.26 -4.70
C VAL A 64 8.73 4.51 -3.84
N GLY A 65 8.12 3.44 -3.28
CA GLY A 65 6.94 3.57 -2.41
C GLY A 65 7.20 4.43 -1.18
N LEU A 66 8.37 4.26 -0.55
CA LEU A 66 8.79 5.07 0.59
C LEU A 66 8.97 6.53 0.18
N THR A 67 9.68 6.78 -0.91
CA THR A 67 10.00 8.14 -1.40
C THR A 67 8.75 8.91 -1.79
N LEU A 68 7.77 8.25 -2.42
CA LEU A 68 6.51 8.88 -2.82
C LEU A 68 5.67 9.38 -1.64
N MET A 69 5.69 8.64 -0.52
CA MET A 69 4.92 9.00 0.68
C MET A 69 5.67 9.91 1.64
N LEU A 70 7.00 9.96 1.52
CA LEU A 70 7.86 10.73 2.44
C LEU A 70 7.48 12.22 2.52
N PRO A 71 7.21 12.94 1.42
CA PRO A 71 6.80 14.34 1.49
C PRO A 71 5.52 14.53 2.31
N GLY A 72 4.50 13.69 2.08
CA GLY A 72 3.26 13.72 2.85
C GLY A 72 3.48 13.48 4.35
N TYR A 73 4.41 12.60 4.69
CA TYR A 73 4.79 12.33 6.08
C TYR A 73 5.50 13.54 6.72
N LEU A 74 6.45 14.15 6.01
CA LEU A 74 7.19 15.32 6.50
C LEU A 74 6.29 16.53 6.73
N TRP A 75 5.24 16.67 5.93
CA TRP A 75 4.23 17.73 6.10
C TRP A 75 3.12 17.36 7.11
N GLY A 76 3.21 16.20 7.73
CA GLY A 76 2.20 15.74 8.70
C GLY A 76 0.86 15.33 8.10
N ALA A 77 0.78 15.20 6.77
CA ALA A 77 -0.44 14.82 6.06
C ALA A 77 -0.70 13.31 6.09
N THR A 78 0.33 12.48 6.23
CA THR A 78 0.23 11.02 6.25
C THR A 78 0.91 10.42 7.48
N GLY A 79 0.41 9.27 7.94
CA GLY A 79 0.99 8.53 9.05
C GLY A 79 2.25 7.75 8.65
N GLY A 80 3.19 7.57 9.59
CA GLY A 80 4.39 6.74 9.35
C GLY A 80 4.08 5.28 9.03
N GLY A 81 2.90 4.77 9.47
CA GLY A 81 2.41 3.44 9.11
C GLY A 81 2.08 3.31 7.63
N ASP A 82 1.49 4.35 7.05
CA ASP A 82 1.10 4.39 5.62
C ASP A 82 2.33 4.42 4.71
N VAL A 83 3.37 5.17 5.11
CA VAL A 83 4.65 5.20 4.41
C VAL A 83 5.26 3.80 4.33
N LYS A 84 5.29 3.10 5.46
CA LYS A 84 5.80 1.72 5.55
C LYS A 84 4.93 0.73 4.78
N LEU A 85 3.61 0.93 4.80
CA LEU A 85 2.69 0.07 4.07
C LEU A 85 2.88 0.19 2.55
N LEU A 86 2.99 1.41 2.02
CA LEU A 86 3.23 1.59 0.58
C LEU A 86 4.62 1.06 0.16
N ALA A 87 5.64 1.22 1.01
CA ALA A 87 6.95 0.61 0.78
C ALA A 87 6.86 -0.92 0.77
N ALA A 88 6.12 -1.53 1.71
CA ALA A 88 5.90 -2.98 1.74
C ALA A 88 5.13 -3.46 0.49
N VAL A 89 4.08 -2.77 0.07
CA VAL A 89 3.37 -3.04 -1.19
C VAL A 89 4.31 -2.95 -2.39
N GLY A 90 5.23 -1.99 -2.38
CA GLY A 90 6.26 -1.82 -3.41
C GLY A 90 7.16 -3.05 -3.59
N THR A 91 7.44 -3.82 -2.50
CA THR A 91 8.24 -5.06 -2.61
C THR A 91 7.57 -6.13 -3.46
N PHE A 92 6.24 -6.15 -3.53
CA PHE A 92 5.49 -7.09 -4.36
C PHE A 92 5.30 -6.61 -5.80
N LEU A 93 5.11 -5.30 -5.97
CA LEU A 93 4.68 -4.70 -7.23
C LEU A 93 5.86 -4.25 -8.12
N GLY A 94 6.98 -3.90 -7.50
CA GLY A 94 8.10 -3.26 -8.19
C GLY A 94 7.86 -1.77 -8.46
N PRO A 95 8.85 -1.06 -9.03
CA PRO A 95 8.83 0.40 -9.14
C PRO A 95 7.70 0.94 -10.02
N ASP A 96 7.42 0.30 -11.16
CA ASP A 96 6.41 0.78 -12.11
C ASP A 96 5.00 0.70 -11.55
N ARG A 97 4.67 -0.44 -10.93
CA ARG A 97 3.32 -0.69 -10.41
C ARG A 97 3.05 -0.01 -9.10
N VAL A 98 4.06 0.25 -8.26
CA VAL A 98 3.88 1.02 -7.04
C VAL A 98 3.53 2.47 -7.35
N LEU A 99 3.98 3.03 -8.49
CA LEU A 99 3.52 4.32 -8.99
C LEU A 99 2.03 4.29 -9.30
N ILE A 100 1.56 3.25 -10.00
CA ILE A 100 0.12 3.07 -10.29
C ILE A 100 -0.68 2.94 -9.00
N ALA A 101 -0.17 2.16 -8.03
CA ALA A 101 -0.78 2.02 -6.71
C ALA A 101 -0.87 3.38 -5.98
N PHE A 102 0.18 4.19 -6.04
CA PHE A 102 0.19 5.52 -5.43
C PHE A 102 -0.84 6.46 -6.05
N PHE A 103 -0.93 6.53 -7.38
CA PHE A 103 -1.95 7.34 -8.05
C PHE A 103 -3.37 6.82 -7.78
N GLY A 104 -3.58 5.51 -7.81
CA GLY A 104 -4.85 4.90 -7.43
C GLY A 104 -5.25 5.23 -5.99
N MET A 105 -4.30 5.21 -5.06
CA MET A 105 -4.47 5.64 -3.68
C MET A 105 -4.82 7.12 -3.58
N ALA A 106 -4.13 7.98 -4.31
CA ALA A 106 -4.36 9.42 -4.27
C ALA A 106 -5.77 9.77 -4.76
N ILE A 107 -6.22 9.14 -5.83
CA ILE A 107 -7.58 9.31 -6.36
C ILE A 107 -8.61 8.73 -5.39
N GLY A 108 -8.44 7.48 -4.96
CA GLY A 108 -9.37 6.80 -4.06
C GLY A 108 -9.45 7.48 -2.70
N GLY A 109 -8.30 7.88 -2.14
CA GLY A 109 -8.22 8.61 -0.87
C GLY A 109 -8.81 10.02 -0.98
N GLY A 110 -8.56 10.72 -2.08
CA GLY A 110 -9.15 12.02 -2.35
C GLY A 110 -10.67 11.98 -2.46
N LEU A 111 -11.22 10.99 -3.18
CA LEU A 111 -12.66 10.76 -3.27
C LEU A 111 -13.28 10.41 -1.91
N LEU A 112 -12.62 9.56 -1.15
CA LEU A 112 -13.07 9.18 0.19
C LEU A 112 -13.05 10.38 1.15
N ALA A 113 -12.00 11.20 1.09
CA ALA A 113 -11.89 12.41 1.86
C ALA A 113 -13.00 13.41 1.51
N LEU A 114 -13.27 13.60 0.21
CA LEU A 114 -14.34 14.46 -0.27
C LEU A 114 -15.71 13.95 0.18
N ALA A 115 -15.98 12.66 0.04
CA ALA A 115 -17.23 12.04 0.47
C ALA A 115 -17.46 12.21 1.99
N THR A 116 -16.42 11.99 2.80
CA THR A 116 -16.51 12.17 4.26
C THR A 116 -16.66 13.63 4.66
N ALA A 117 -16.04 14.55 3.94
CA ALA A 117 -16.18 15.98 4.15
C ALA A 117 -17.62 16.46 3.87
N VAL A 118 -18.21 16.00 2.76
CA VAL A 118 -19.61 16.35 2.39
C VAL A 118 -20.60 15.80 3.42
N VAL A 119 -20.43 14.54 3.84
CA VAL A 119 -21.37 13.88 4.77
C VAL A 119 -21.26 14.45 6.19
N ARG A 120 -20.07 14.80 6.67
CA ARG A 120 -19.84 15.19 8.05
C ARG A 120 -19.73 16.68 8.30
N ARG A 121 -19.77 17.54 7.28
CA ARG A 121 -19.60 19.00 7.38
C ARG A 121 -18.43 19.47 8.27
N ARG A 122 -17.41 18.65 8.49
CA ARG A 122 -16.23 18.96 9.29
C ARG A 122 -14.97 18.75 8.47
N PHE A 123 -14.45 19.84 7.93
CA PHE A 123 -13.34 19.84 6.97
C PHE A 123 -11.93 19.66 7.57
N PHE A 124 -11.70 19.81 8.90
CA PHE A 124 -10.34 20.16 9.30
C PHE A 124 -9.69 19.44 10.48
N ASN A 125 -10.22 18.38 11.07
CA ASN A 125 -9.55 17.85 12.27
C ASN A 125 -9.59 16.32 12.46
N GLN A 126 -9.43 15.55 11.38
CA GLN A 126 -9.31 14.09 11.53
C GLN A 126 -8.16 13.56 10.68
N THR A 127 -7.24 12.83 11.32
CA THR A 127 -6.27 11.98 10.67
C THR A 127 -7.03 10.96 9.81
N PHE A 128 -6.92 11.08 8.50
CA PHE A 128 -7.58 10.15 7.57
C PHE A 128 -6.89 8.80 7.64
N ALA A 129 -7.70 7.73 7.66
CA ALA A 129 -7.20 6.37 7.48
C ALA A 129 -6.81 6.19 6.00
N TYR A 130 -5.53 6.29 5.70
CA TYR A 130 -5.02 6.14 4.33
C TYR A 130 -4.87 4.68 3.89
N ALA A 131 -4.81 3.73 4.82
CA ALA A 131 -4.61 2.32 4.47
C ALA A 131 -5.72 1.75 3.56
N PRO A 132 -7.01 2.07 3.70
CA PRO A 132 -8.03 1.67 2.73
C PRO A 132 -7.77 2.23 1.33
N ALA A 133 -7.29 3.46 1.23
CA ALA A 133 -6.95 4.08 -0.05
C ALA A 133 -5.72 3.39 -0.69
N ILE A 134 -4.71 3.05 0.12
CA ILE A 134 -3.55 2.27 -0.33
C ILE A 134 -4.00 0.89 -0.83
N ALA A 135 -4.93 0.23 -0.13
CA ALA A 135 -5.48 -1.06 -0.55
C ALA A 135 -6.17 -0.97 -1.91
N ILE A 136 -6.99 0.05 -2.14
CA ILE A 136 -7.64 0.29 -3.44
C ILE A 136 -6.59 0.50 -4.54
N GLY A 137 -5.60 1.36 -4.30
CA GLY A 137 -4.52 1.62 -5.23
C GLY A 137 -3.68 0.39 -5.55
N ALA A 138 -3.33 -0.41 -4.53
CA ALA A 138 -2.57 -1.65 -4.68
C ALA A 138 -3.35 -2.70 -5.48
N LEU A 139 -4.64 -2.88 -5.20
CA LEU A 139 -5.51 -3.77 -5.95
C LEU A 139 -5.60 -3.33 -7.41
N PHE A 140 -5.80 -2.04 -7.68
CA PHE A 140 -5.84 -1.52 -9.04
C PHE A 140 -4.53 -1.80 -9.81
N ALA A 141 -3.38 -1.61 -9.14
CA ALA A 141 -2.07 -1.85 -9.75
C ALA A 141 -1.77 -3.34 -10.03
N VAL A 142 -2.39 -4.24 -9.28
CA VAL A 142 -2.21 -5.69 -9.46
C VAL A 142 -2.99 -6.21 -10.67
N PHE A 143 -4.19 -5.67 -10.91
CA PHE A 143 -5.05 -6.11 -12.02
C PHE A 143 -4.70 -5.46 -13.37
N LYS A 144 -3.82 -4.47 -13.39
CA LYS A 144 -3.31 -3.85 -14.61
C LYS A 144 -1.92 -4.36 -14.99
#